data_4dfbd773b1f3f599c54e32a237afaabf
#
_entry.id   4dfbd773b1f3f599c54e32a237afaabf
#
_cell.length_a   1.000
_cell.length_b   1.000
_cell.length_c   1.000
_cell.angle_alpha   90.00
_cell.angle_beta   90.00
_cell.angle_gamma   90.00
#
_symmetry.space_group_name_H-M   'P 1'
#
loop_
_entity.id
_entity.type
_entity.pdbx_description
1 polymer ?
#
loop_
_entity_poly.entity_id
_entity_poly.type
_entity_poly.pdbx_seq_one_letter_code
_entity_poly.pdbx_strand_id
1 'polypeptide(L)'
;MLRDLVLMKLEAVGLRGACGLMPSQVSGGMARRVALARAIAMDPQLLMYDEPFAGLDPISLGTVAQLIKKLNNALNLTSVVVSHDVDETLQIADQVIILAGGRIAAQGTPEQIRNSDNPLVQQFIRAQADGPVQFHYPAQSIEDELMATQP
;
A
#
# COMPACT_ATOMS: atom_id res chain seq x y z
N MET A 1 -34.55 -0.52 1.38
CA MET A 1 -33.69 -0.71 0.20
C MET A 1 -32.36 0.05 0.29
N LEU A 2 -32.27 1.39 0.18
CA LEU A 2 -30.96 2.09 0.27
C LEU A 2 -30.28 1.93 1.65
N ARG A 3 -31.03 2.08 2.73
CA ARG A 3 -30.54 1.88 4.09
C ARG A 3 -29.95 0.49 4.29
N ASP A 4 -30.61 -0.53 3.78
CA ASP A 4 -30.18 -1.93 3.96
C ASP A 4 -28.89 -2.19 3.19
N LEU A 5 -28.75 -1.63 1.97
CA LEU A 5 -27.52 -1.66 1.20
C LEU A 5 -26.37 -1.03 1.99
N VAL A 6 -26.57 0.17 2.56
CA VAL A 6 -25.57 0.85 3.38
C VAL A 6 -25.14 -0.01 4.58
N LEU A 7 -26.12 -0.59 5.30
CA LEU A 7 -25.84 -1.46 6.45
C LEU A 7 -25.06 -2.72 6.05
N MET A 8 -25.38 -3.33 4.90
CA MET A 8 -24.64 -4.48 4.36
C MET A 8 -23.18 -4.11 4.03
N LYS A 9 -22.95 -2.96 3.38
CA LYS A 9 -21.57 -2.53 3.03
C LYS A 9 -20.78 -2.11 4.27
N LEU A 10 -21.42 -1.51 5.27
CA LEU A 10 -20.79 -1.23 6.57
C LEU A 10 -20.49 -2.53 7.36
N GLU A 11 -21.36 -3.52 7.28
CA GLU A 11 -21.10 -4.85 7.87
C GLU A 11 -19.87 -5.51 7.24
N ALA A 12 -19.77 -5.45 5.91
CA ALA A 12 -18.63 -6.04 5.18
C ALA A 12 -17.27 -5.48 5.63
N VAL A 13 -17.23 -4.25 6.15
CA VAL A 13 -16.03 -3.60 6.69
C VAL A 13 -16.00 -3.55 8.23
N GLY A 14 -16.94 -4.23 8.91
CA GLY A 14 -17.01 -4.30 10.36
C GLY A 14 -17.44 -3.00 11.05
N LEU A 15 -18.23 -2.17 10.38
CA LEU A 15 -18.64 -0.85 10.89
C LEU A 15 -20.17 -0.67 10.99
N ARG A 16 -20.96 -1.75 10.90
CA ARG A 16 -22.43 -1.63 11.01
C ARG A 16 -22.88 -0.93 12.30
N GLY A 17 -22.22 -1.23 13.42
CA GLY A 17 -22.51 -0.59 14.71
C GLY A 17 -22.20 0.90 14.78
N ALA A 18 -21.42 1.42 13.81
CA ALA A 18 -21.04 2.83 13.72
C ALA A 18 -21.91 3.63 12.74
N CYS A 19 -23.00 3.05 12.22
CA CYS A 19 -23.83 3.68 11.17
C CYS A 19 -24.48 5.01 11.59
N GLY A 20 -24.58 5.30 12.89
CA GLY A 20 -25.10 6.56 13.42
C GLY A 20 -24.03 7.64 13.70
N LEU A 21 -22.75 7.33 13.52
CA LEU A 21 -21.67 8.28 13.78
C LEU A 21 -21.52 9.28 12.63
N MET A 22 -21.19 10.52 12.97
CA MET A 22 -20.78 11.52 11.99
C MET A 22 -19.33 11.26 11.55
N PRO A 23 -18.93 11.66 10.31
CA PRO A 23 -17.55 11.52 9.84
C PRO A 23 -16.48 12.09 10.78
N SER A 24 -16.80 13.15 11.53
CA SER A 24 -15.91 13.77 12.52
C SER A 24 -15.71 12.93 13.80
N GLN A 25 -16.51 11.89 13.99
CA GLN A 25 -16.49 11.03 15.18
C GLN A 25 -15.79 9.69 14.94
N VAL A 26 -15.38 9.42 13.69
CA VAL A 26 -14.69 8.17 13.36
C VAL A 26 -13.17 8.32 13.49
N SER A 27 -12.49 7.25 13.93
CA SER A 27 -11.02 7.19 13.96
C SER A 27 -10.44 7.10 12.53
N GLY A 28 -9.12 7.34 12.38
CA GLY A 28 -8.45 7.19 11.09
C GLY A 28 -8.63 5.81 10.46
N GLY A 29 -8.46 4.73 11.24
CA GLY A 29 -8.70 3.37 10.78
C GLY A 29 -10.17 3.11 10.42
N MET A 30 -11.13 3.68 11.16
CA MET A 30 -12.55 3.62 10.79
C MET A 30 -12.82 4.37 9.49
N ALA A 31 -12.23 5.56 9.30
CA ALA A 31 -12.39 6.36 8.08
C ALA A 31 -11.89 5.58 6.83
N ARG A 32 -10.74 4.88 6.93
CA ARG A 32 -10.24 4.01 5.85
C ARG A 32 -11.23 2.89 5.53
N ARG A 33 -11.81 2.23 6.55
CA ARG A 33 -12.83 1.19 6.35
C ARG A 33 -14.14 1.74 5.77
N VAL A 34 -14.55 2.94 6.13
CA VAL A 34 -15.68 3.63 5.48
C VAL A 34 -15.37 3.91 4.00
N ALA A 35 -14.16 4.33 3.67
CA ALA A 35 -13.74 4.52 2.28
C ALA A 35 -13.80 3.22 1.47
N LEU A 36 -13.41 2.08 2.06
CA LEU A 36 -13.59 0.75 1.45
C LEU A 36 -15.07 0.42 1.22
N ALA A 37 -15.94 0.61 2.23
CA ALA A 37 -17.38 0.39 2.09
C ALA A 37 -17.99 1.22 0.96
N ARG A 38 -17.55 2.47 0.83
CA ARG A 38 -17.97 3.38 -0.25
C ARG A 38 -17.49 2.88 -1.61
N ALA A 39 -16.25 2.43 -1.71
CA ALA A 39 -15.66 1.95 -2.96
C ALA A 39 -16.37 0.70 -3.51
N ILE A 40 -16.82 -0.19 -2.62
CA ILE A 40 -17.56 -1.42 -3.01
C ILE A 40 -19.08 -1.20 -3.11
N ALA A 41 -19.60 0.03 -2.90
CA ALA A 41 -21.03 0.27 -2.85
C ALA A 41 -21.79 -0.06 -4.14
N MET A 42 -21.12 0.09 -5.28
CA MET A 42 -21.67 -0.14 -6.63
C MET A 42 -21.27 -1.50 -7.21
N ASP A 43 -20.77 -2.42 -6.40
CA ASP A 43 -20.31 -3.75 -6.82
C ASP A 43 -19.37 -3.71 -8.05
N PRO A 44 -18.23 -2.97 -7.96
CA PRO A 44 -17.30 -2.83 -9.08
C PRO A 44 -16.65 -4.16 -9.44
N GLN A 45 -16.19 -4.30 -10.69
CA GLN A 45 -15.36 -5.43 -11.12
C GLN A 45 -13.85 -5.17 -10.90
N LEU A 46 -13.44 -3.91 -10.92
CA LEU A 46 -12.08 -3.46 -10.67
C LEU A 46 -12.07 -2.43 -9.55
N LEU A 47 -11.18 -2.59 -8.60
CA LEU A 47 -10.97 -1.65 -7.50
C LEU A 47 -9.51 -1.25 -7.42
N MET A 48 -9.25 0.05 -7.39
CA MET A 48 -7.91 0.60 -7.26
C MET A 48 -7.74 1.26 -5.90
N TYR A 49 -6.66 0.89 -5.21
CA TYR A 49 -6.28 1.43 -3.91
C TYR A 49 -4.98 2.22 -4.08
N ASP A 50 -5.01 3.47 -3.65
CA ASP A 50 -3.83 4.33 -3.61
C ASP A 50 -3.44 4.58 -2.17
N GLU A 51 -2.29 4.05 -1.76
CA GLU A 51 -1.73 4.10 -0.41
C GLU A 51 -2.75 3.78 0.70
N PRO A 52 -3.41 2.61 0.65
CA PRO A 52 -4.49 2.28 1.60
C PRO A 52 -4.00 2.13 3.04
N PHE A 53 -2.70 1.94 3.25
CA PHE A 53 -2.07 1.69 4.54
C PHE A 53 -1.46 2.95 5.17
N ALA A 54 -1.27 4.03 4.39
CA ALA A 54 -0.55 5.21 4.81
C ALA A 54 -1.11 5.85 6.11
N GLY A 55 -0.22 6.07 7.08
CA GLY A 55 -0.56 6.74 8.34
C GLY A 55 -1.39 5.91 9.32
N LEU A 56 -1.48 4.59 9.12
CA LEU A 56 -2.12 3.68 10.06
C LEU A 56 -1.09 3.14 11.09
N ASP A 57 -1.58 2.88 12.30
CA ASP A 57 -0.84 2.08 13.27
C ASP A 57 -0.73 0.61 12.80
N PRO A 58 0.23 -0.18 13.29
CA PRO A 58 0.48 -1.55 12.81
C PRO A 58 -0.73 -2.49 12.91
N ILE A 59 -1.59 -2.32 13.93
CA ILE A 59 -2.79 -3.15 14.12
C ILE A 59 -3.85 -2.78 13.06
N SER A 60 -4.09 -1.49 12.89
CA SER A 60 -5.02 -0.96 11.90
C SER A 60 -4.58 -1.31 10.48
N LEU A 61 -3.28 -1.22 10.18
CA LEU A 61 -2.67 -1.57 8.91
C LEU A 61 -2.91 -3.05 8.56
N GLY A 62 -2.56 -3.98 9.45
CA GLY A 62 -2.83 -5.40 9.26
C GLY A 62 -4.33 -5.70 9.09
N THR A 63 -5.19 -5.00 9.83
CA THR A 63 -6.65 -5.13 9.71
C THR A 63 -7.14 -4.71 8.33
N VAL A 64 -6.66 -3.58 7.79
CA VAL A 64 -7.04 -3.08 6.46
C VAL A 64 -6.52 -4.01 5.37
N ALA A 65 -5.28 -4.50 5.47
CA ALA A 65 -4.70 -5.44 4.51
C ALA A 65 -5.54 -6.74 4.41
N GLN A 66 -5.86 -7.34 5.56
CA GLN A 66 -6.71 -8.54 5.59
C GLN A 66 -8.12 -8.27 5.08
N LEU A 67 -8.68 -7.09 5.35
CA LEU A 67 -9.99 -6.70 4.87
C LEU A 67 -10.00 -6.56 3.34
N ILE A 68 -8.99 -5.94 2.74
CA ILE A 68 -8.83 -5.85 1.27
C ILE A 68 -8.83 -7.27 0.67
N LYS A 69 -8.00 -8.17 1.18
CA LYS A 69 -7.94 -9.56 0.70
C LYS A 69 -9.26 -10.29 0.85
N LYS A 70 -9.94 -10.14 2.00
CA LYS A 70 -11.23 -10.74 2.27
C LYS A 70 -12.32 -10.25 1.32
N LEU A 71 -12.37 -8.92 1.09
CA LEU A 71 -13.33 -8.32 0.16
C LEU A 71 -13.06 -8.76 -1.28
N ASN A 72 -11.79 -8.79 -1.70
CA ASN A 72 -11.39 -9.26 -3.02
C ASN A 72 -11.90 -10.68 -3.29
N ASN A 73 -11.67 -11.59 -2.35
CA ASN A 73 -12.10 -12.98 -2.47
C ASN A 73 -13.64 -13.12 -2.43
N ALA A 74 -14.30 -12.41 -1.50
CA ALA A 74 -15.75 -12.53 -1.30
C ALA A 74 -16.56 -11.95 -2.47
N LEU A 75 -16.04 -10.89 -3.11
CA LEU A 75 -16.72 -10.19 -4.21
C LEU A 75 -16.16 -10.57 -5.58
N ASN A 76 -15.14 -11.44 -5.63
CA ASN A 76 -14.43 -11.84 -6.84
C ASN A 76 -13.94 -10.63 -7.66
N LEU A 77 -13.31 -9.67 -6.97
CA LEU A 77 -12.80 -8.42 -7.54
C LEU A 77 -11.45 -8.61 -8.22
N THR A 78 -11.17 -7.81 -9.23
CA THR A 78 -9.80 -7.47 -9.62
C THR A 78 -9.35 -6.26 -8.82
N SER A 79 -8.25 -6.37 -8.09
CA SER A 79 -7.73 -5.29 -7.24
C SER A 79 -6.33 -4.88 -7.67
N VAL A 80 -6.11 -3.56 -7.76
CA VAL A 80 -4.78 -2.97 -7.93
C VAL A 80 -4.48 -2.15 -6.69
N VAL A 81 -3.39 -2.47 -6.00
CA VAL A 81 -2.94 -1.76 -4.80
C VAL A 81 -1.63 -1.08 -5.11
N VAL A 82 -1.58 0.24 -4.98
CA VAL A 82 -0.36 1.03 -5.02
C VAL A 82 0.03 1.32 -3.58
N SER A 83 1.21 0.90 -3.17
CA SER A 83 1.72 1.11 -1.81
C SER A 83 3.24 1.02 -1.76
N HIS A 84 3.84 1.66 -0.76
CA HIS A 84 5.24 1.49 -0.37
C HIS A 84 5.39 0.58 0.86
N ASP A 85 4.29 0.12 1.46
CA ASP A 85 4.27 -0.84 2.57
C ASP A 85 4.47 -2.26 2.01
N VAL A 86 5.73 -2.69 1.93
CA VAL A 86 6.16 -3.91 1.23
C VAL A 86 5.58 -5.17 1.86
N ASP A 87 5.74 -5.31 3.16
CA ASP A 87 5.38 -6.56 3.87
C ASP A 87 3.89 -6.85 3.77
N GLU A 88 3.05 -5.84 3.98
CA GLU A 88 1.60 -5.97 3.90
C GLU A 88 1.14 -6.24 2.47
N THR A 89 1.75 -5.54 1.50
CA THR A 89 1.45 -5.76 0.08
C THR A 89 1.80 -7.19 -0.33
N LEU A 90 2.98 -7.69 0.04
CA LEU A 90 3.41 -9.05 -0.27
C LEU A 90 2.58 -10.15 0.41
N GLN A 91 1.87 -9.83 1.51
CA GLN A 91 0.97 -10.76 2.20
C GLN A 91 -0.37 -10.94 1.48
N ILE A 92 -0.86 -9.92 0.79
CA ILE A 92 -2.20 -9.94 0.20
C ILE A 92 -2.22 -10.07 -1.32
N ALA A 93 -1.12 -9.71 -2.01
CA ALA A 93 -1.02 -9.73 -3.47
C ALA A 93 -0.88 -11.14 -4.03
N ASP A 94 -1.44 -11.37 -5.22
CA ASP A 94 -1.19 -12.56 -6.05
C ASP A 94 -0.06 -12.29 -7.04
N GLN A 95 0.07 -11.03 -7.51
CA GLN A 95 1.13 -10.54 -8.39
C GLN A 95 1.63 -9.20 -7.89
N VAL A 96 2.92 -8.96 -8.03
CA VAL A 96 3.60 -7.73 -7.61
C VAL A 96 4.39 -7.17 -8.78
N ILE A 97 4.32 -5.86 -8.95
CA ILE A 97 5.12 -5.10 -9.92
C ILE A 97 5.89 -4.03 -9.13
N ILE A 98 7.21 -4.04 -9.24
CA ILE A 98 8.06 -3.01 -8.66
C ILE A 98 8.45 -2.01 -9.76
N LEU A 99 8.16 -0.74 -9.51
CA LEU A 99 8.47 0.36 -10.41
C LEU A 99 9.67 1.15 -9.88
N ALA A 100 10.64 1.40 -10.74
CA ALA A 100 11.77 2.28 -10.44
C ALA A 100 12.27 2.97 -11.71
N GLY A 101 12.67 4.24 -11.61
CA GLY A 101 13.18 5.01 -12.74
C GLY A 101 12.22 5.07 -13.94
N GLY A 102 10.89 5.07 -13.69
CA GLY A 102 9.86 5.09 -14.74
C GLY A 102 9.72 3.77 -15.52
N ARG A 103 10.25 2.66 -15.00
CA ARG A 103 10.23 1.34 -15.64
C ARG A 103 9.85 0.26 -14.64
N ILE A 104 9.45 -0.91 -15.16
CA ILE A 104 9.25 -2.11 -14.34
C ILE A 104 10.64 -2.66 -14.00
N ALA A 105 11.00 -2.62 -12.71
CA ALA A 105 12.23 -3.19 -12.19
C ALA A 105 12.13 -4.70 -11.95
N ALA A 106 10.96 -5.17 -11.50
CA ALA A 106 10.64 -6.57 -11.34
C ALA A 106 9.13 -6.80 -11.40
N GLN A 107 8.73 -8.02 -11.77
CA GLN A 107 7.36 -8.49 -11.76
C GLN A 107 7.34 -9.97 -11.41
N GLY A 108 6.38 -10.40 -10.58
CA GLY A 108 6.23 -11.81 -10.22
C GLY A 108 5.31 -12.02 -9.04
N THR A 109 5.23 -13.26 -8.57
CA THR A 109 4.54 -13.58 -7.31
C THR A 109 5.30 -12.99 -6.12
N PRO A 110 4.65 -12.81 -4.95
CA PRO A 110 5.34 -12.39 -3.73
C PRO A 110 6.59 -13.21 -3.40
N GLU A 111 6.54 -14.51 -3.62
CA GLU A 111 7.68 -15.41 -3.40
C GLU A 111 8.83 -15.13 -4.38
N GLN A 112 8.54 -14.94 -5.67
CA GLN A 112 9.54 -14.58 -6.68
C GLN A 112 10.19 -13.23 -6.38
N ILE A 113 9.41 -12.25 -5.91
CA ILE A 113 9.93 -10.93 -5.53
C ILE A 113 10.84 -11.05 -4.30
N ARG A 114 10.44 -11.80 -3.26
CA ARG A 114 11.28 -12.01 -2.06
C ARG A 114 12.62 -12.68 -2.38
N ASN A 115 12.61 -13.61 -3.32
CA ASN A 115 13.79 -14.39 -3.76
C ASN A 115 14.52 -13.79 -4.97
N SER A 116 14.20 -12.56 -5.36
CA SER A 116 14.82 -11.90 -6.51
C SER A 116 16.30 -11.59 -6.25
N ASP A 117 17.18 -11.90 -7.20
CA ASP A 117 18.59 -11.52 -7.16
C ASP A 117 18.85 -10.08 -7.63
N ASN A 118 17.83 -9.36 -8.05
CA ASN A 118 17.96 -7.98 -8.48
C ASN A 118 18.31 -7.07 -7.29
N PRO A 119 19.48 -6.40 -7.28
CA PRO A 119 19.92 -5.59 -6.15
C PRO A 119 18.96 -4.45 -5.78
N LEU A 120 18.29 -3.86 -6.77
CA LEU A 120 17.31 -2.79 -6.54
C LEU A 120 16.07 -3.34 -5.84
N VAL A 121 15.60 -4.52 -6.24
CA VAL A 121 14.49 -5.19 -5.58
C VAL A 121 14.86 -5.52 -4.14
N GLN A 122 16.05 -6.09 -3.91
CA GLN A 122 16.53 -6.41 -2.56
C GLN A 122 16.67 -5.17 -1.68
N GLN A 123 17.20 -4.07 -2.22
CA GLN A 123 17.28 -2.80 -1.50
C GLN A 123 15.89 -2.34 -1.07
N PHE A 124 14.91 -2.39 -1.97
CA PHE A 124 13.55 -1.93 -1.73
C PHE A 124 12.83 -2.80 -0.68
N ILE A 125 12.84 -4.14 -0.85
CA ILE A 125 12.10 -5.02 0.06
C ILE A 125 12.74 -5.14 1.45
N ARG A 126 14.06 -4.87 1.58
CA ARG A 126 14.79 -4.90 2.86
C ARG A 126 14.95 -3.50 3.48
N ALA A 127 14.42 -2.47 2.85
CA ALA A 127 14.58 -1.08 3.27
C ALA A 127 16.05 -0.69 3.55
N GLN A 128 16.98 -1.15 2.69
CA GLN A 128 18.41 -0.87 2.84
C GLN A 128 18.73 0.56 2.40
N ALA A 129 19.49 1.29 3.22
CA ALA A 129 19.90 2.66 2.91
C ALA A 129 20.86 2.73 1.71
N ASP A 130 21.77 1.75 1.62
CA ASP A 130 22.77 1.67 0.55
C ASP A 130 22.40 0.63 -0.50
N GLY A 131 22.59 0.98 -1.77
CA GLY A 131 22.30 0.10 -2.90
C GLY A 131 22.24 0.86 -4.24
N PRO A 132 21.60 0.29 -5.27
CA PRO A 132 21.43 0.95 -6.57
C PRO A 132 20.76 2.33 -6.50
N VAL A 133 19.84 2.54 -5.55
CA VAL A 133 19.32 3.87 -5.20
C VAL A 133 20.24 4.45 -4.14
N GLN A 134 20.99 5.48 -4.52
CA GLN A 134 21.97 6.12 -3.64
C GLN A 134 21.28 7.08 -2.67
N PHE A 135 21.75 7.09 -1.41
CA PHE A 135 21.29 8.06 -0.41
C PHE A 135 21.75 9.48 -0.73
N HIS A 136 23.00 9.62 -1.22
CA HIS A 136 23.54 10.92 -1.56
C HIS A 136 23.16 11.34 -2.99
N TYR A 137 22.73 12.60 -3.12
CA TYR A 137 22.59 13.22 -4.43
C TYR A 137 24.01 13.31 -5.07
N PRO A 138 24.18 12.97 -6.36
CA PRO A 138 25.50 13.01 -7.01
C PRO A 138 26.14 14.39 -6.89
N ALA A 139 27.32 14.42 -6.28
CA ALA A 139 28.15 15.62 -6.12
C ALA A 139 29.63 15.20 -6.23
N GLN A 140 30.52 16.17 -6.44
CA GLN A 140 31.94 15.96 -6.26
C GLN A 140 32.25 15.63 -4.79
N SER A 141 33.36 14.92 -4.53
CA SER A 141 33.73 14.64 -3.14
C SER A 141 33.99 15.95 -2.42
N ILE A 142 33.55 16.05 -1.16
CA ILE A 142 33.76 17.28 -0.38
C ILE A 142 35.24 17.59 -0.21
N GLU A 143 36.10 16.57 -0.20
CA GLU A 143 37.55 16.71 -0.12
C GLU A 143 38.09 17.42 -1.38
N ASP A 144 37.65 17.00 -2.57
CA ASP A 144 38.05 17.62 -3.84
C ASP A 144 37.56 19.06 -3.94
N GLU A 145 36.35 19.33 -3.50
CA GLU A 145 35.76 20.68 -3.50
C GLU A 145 36.49 21.63 -2.52
N LEU A 146 36.83 21.14 -1.32
CA LEU A 146 37.60 21.91 -0.33
C LEU A 146 39.07 22.14 -0.76
N MET A 147 39.68 21.14 -1.40
CA MET A 147 41.08 21.29 -1.91
C MET A 147 41.16 22.22 -3.11
N ALA A 148 40.12 22.24 -3.96
CA ALA A 148 40.06 23.17 -5.11
C ALA A 148 39.85 24.63 -4.71
N THR A 149 39.40 24.89 -3.49
CA THR A 149 39.09 26.25 -2.97
C THR A 149 40.25 26.86 -2.17
N GLN A 150 41.41 26.15 -2.04
CA GLN A 150 42.63 26.76 -1.45
C GLN A 150 43.36 27.59 -2.50
N PRO A 151 43.59 28.92 -2.23
CA PRO A 151 44.27 29.84 -3.13
C PRO A 151 45.73 29.54 -3.26
#